data_a00da6047f3db5b1412e4691330b1204
#
_entry.id   a00da6047f3db5b1412e4691330b1204
#
_cell.length_a   1.000
_cell.length_b   1.000
_cell.length_c   1.000
_cell.angle_alpha   90.00
_cell.angle_beta   90.00
_cell.angle_gamma   90.00
#
_symmetry.space_group_name_H-M   'P 1'
#
loop_
_entity.id
_entity.type
_entity.pdbx_description
1 polymer ?
#
loop_
_entity_poly.entity_id
_entity_poly.type
_entity_poly.pdbx_seq_one_letter_code
_entity_poly.pdbx_strand_id
1 'polypeptide(L)'
;ENDVLKVGSEDFAYSEYTSEYRNTIDAYMRWGNLVASAGWTYAFSNKLFGKLSGFYTRYRSKIRYKEEDVSGKEGDSGYKYSLDETTNVTGITDFGVRTSFDYRPVAAHRIRFGGDYLIHYFQPEYNRMKALDNSLPDSMQIAKTFSDDKLWAHELAAYAEDDWSISDAFRLNVGLRFSLFNIDNRTYTGIEPRVSMRWLLSPDVSLKASYSRMNQYVHLISNSFMDLPTDSWMPVTNKLKPLVSDQISLGGYYNWNQLLDFSVEGYYKRMNNLLEYKDGYSLIPSSVSWENKMASGEGRAYGVEFMVRKQTGKTTGWVGYALAWADRQFDEINKGRRYPSRYDNRHKLNIVVMHKLSKKVELSAAWTYSSGNYTTLSLENYY
;
A
#
# COMPACT_ATOMS: atom_id res chain seq x y z
N GLU A 1 2.49 -12.12 -12.38
CA GLU A 1 2.71 -11.14 -13.45
C GLU A 1 3.99 -10.37 -13.20
N ASN A 2 4.78 -10.16 -14.24
CA ASN A 2 6.00 -9.36 -14.19
C ASN A 2 5.84 -8.22 -15.18
N ASP A 3 5.80 -7.00 -14.68
CA ASP A 3 5.72 -5.81 -15.51
C ASP A 3 7.12 -5.24 -15.73
N VAL A 4 7.37 -4.75 -16.94
CA VAL A 4 8.67 -4.17 -17.33
C VAL A 4 8.42 -2.87 -18.06
N LEU A 5 8.92 -1.78 -17.51
CA LEU A 5 9.02 -0.49 -18.19
C LEU A 5 10.48 -0.31 -18.66
N LYS A 6 10.66 -0.05 -19.95
CA LYS A 6 11.97 0.29 -20.54
C LYS A 6 11.91 1.64 -21.20
N VAL A 7 12.91 2.45 -20.95
CA VAL A 7 13.15 3.73 -21.65
C VAL A 7 14.61 3.70 -22.09
N GLY A 8 14.84 3.97 -23.36
CA GLY A 8 16.17 4.06 -23.90
C GLY A 8 16.26 5.19 -24.93
N SER A 9 17.36 5.87 -24.98
CA SER A 9 17.69 6.84 -26.01
C SER A 9 19.13 6.63 -26.48
N GLU A 10 19.39 6.93 -27.73
CA GLU A 10 20.71 6.89 -28.33
C GLU A 10 20.86 8.15 -29.20
N ASP A 11 21.73 9.05 -28.77
CA ASP A 11 22.00 10.31 -29.46
C ASP A 11 23.38 10.28 -30.11
N PHE A 12 23.44 10.61 -31.41
CA PHE A 12 24.67 10.75 -32.17
C PHE A 12 24.88 12.20 -32.56
N ALA A 13 26.05 12.76 -32.21
CA ALA A 13 26.45 14.07 -32.65
C ALA A 13 27.78 13.97 -33.38
N TYR A 14 27.85 14.60 -34.56
CA TYR A 14 29.09 14.79 -35.32
C TYR A 14 29.58 16.24 -35.14
N SER A 15 30.83 16.42 -34.70
CA SER A 15 31.47 17.74 -34.74
C SER A 15 32.23 17.92 -36.06
N GLU A 16 32.41 19.16 -36.51
CA GLU A 16 33.18 19.50 -37.72
C GLU A 16 34.66 19.01 -37.68
N TYR A 17 35.13 18.52 -36.53
CA TYR A 17 36.49 18.00 -36.30
C TYR A 17 36.56 16.46 -36.28
N THR A 18 35.68 15.71 -36.94
CA THR A 18 35.78 14.26 -37.11
C THR A 18 35.73 13.42 -35.83
N SER A 19 35.31 13.94 -34.69
CA SER A 19 35.06 13.12 -33.48
C SER A 19 33.61 12.65 -33.43
N GLU A 20 33.43 11.36 -33.43
CA GLU A 20 32.13 10.72 -33.21
C GLU A 20 31.81 10.73 -31.71
N TYR A 21 30.69 11.31 -31.35
CA TYR A 21 30.17 11.26 -29.96
C TYR A 21 28.89 10.48 -29.93
N ARG A 22 28.79 9.55 -28.98
CA ARG A 22 27.59 8.75 -28.74
C ARG A 22 27.28 8.76 -27.25
N ASN A 23 26.08 9.20 -26.91
CA ASN A 23 25.46 9.00 -25.59
C ASN A 23 24.39 7.95 -25.70
N THR A 24 24.39 6.98 -24.80
CA THR A 24 23.40 5.91 -24.73
C THR A 24 22.84 5.84 -23.33
N ILE A 25 21.53 6.03 -23.20
CA ILE A 25 20.80 5.88 -21.94
C ILE A 25 19.92 4.62 -22.02
N ASP A 26 20.12 3.70 -21.08
CA ASP A 26 19.31 2.49 -20.90
C ASP A 26 18.74 2.48 -19.47
N ALA A 27 17.45 2.77 -19.35
CA ALA A 27 16.75 2.77 -18.10
C ALA A 27 15.62 1.74 -18.15
N TYR A 28 15.57 0.86 -17.16
CA TYR A 28 14.45 -0.04 -17.02
C TYR A 28 14.00 -0.18 -15.58
N MET A 29 12.71 -0.42 -15.43
CA MET A 29 12.09 -0.83 -14.21
C MET A 29 11.38 -2.15 -14.43
N ARG A 30 11.60 -3.10 -13.53
CA ARG A 30 10.94 -4.40 -13.53
C ARG A 30 10.40 -4.70 -12.14
N TRP A 31 9.13 -5.02 -12.06
CA TRP A 31 8.50 -5.45 -10.82
C TRP A 31 7.58 -6.64 -11.08
N GLY A 32 7.24 -7.36 -10.01
CA GLY A 32 6.35 -8.49 -10.13
C GLY A 32 6.03 -9.15 -8.81
N ASN A 33 4.92 -9.88 -8.83
CA ASN A 33 4.42 -10.66 -7.72
C ASN A 33 4.37 -12.14 -8.11
N LEU A 34 4.66 -12.99 -7.13
CA LEU A 34 4.41 -14.42 -7.18
C LEU A 34 3.64 -14.83 -5.94
N VAL A 35 2.50 -15.50 -6.13
CA VAL A 35 1.66 -15.98 -5.03
C VAL A 35 1.34 -17.44 -5.28
N ALA A 36 1.55 -18.27 -4.25
CA ALA A 36 1.12 -19.67 -4.22
C ALA A 36 0.41 -19.93 -2.90
N SER A 37 -0.72 -20.62 -2.92
CA SER A 37 -1.44 -20.96 -1.70
C SER A 37 -2.14 -22.30 -1.82
N ALA A 38 -2.22 -23.01 -0.67
CA ALA A 38 -3.00 -24.22 -0.51
C ALA A 38 -3.86 -24.08 0.74
N GLY A 39 -5.09 -24.57 0.67
CA GLY A 39 -6.02 -24.50 1.79
C GLY A 39 -6.80 -25.79 1.96
N TRP A 40 -7.00 -26.18 3.20
CA TRP A 40 -7.82 -27.32 3.59
C TRP A 40 -8.93 -26.86 4.52
N THR A 41 -10.17 -27.23 4.20
CA THR A 41 -11.36 -26.91 5.01
C THR A 41 -11.96 -28.21 5.50
N TYR A 42 -12.31 -28.25 6.77
CA TYR A 42 -12.88 -29.42 7.40
C TYR A 42 -14.05 -29.06 8.31
N ALA A 43 -15.15 -29.85 8.21
CA ALA A 43 -16.30 -29.75 9.08
C ALA A 43 -16.14 -30.76 10.22
N PHE A 44 -15.74 -30.27 11.39
CA PHE A 44 -15.59 -31.14 12.60
C PHE A 44 -16.95 -31.61 13.14
N SER A 45 -17.95 -30.75 12.99
CA SER A 45 -19.34 -31.06 13.34
C SER A 45 -20.28 -30.11 12.60
N ASN A 46 -21.59 -30.27 12.79
CA ASN A 46 -22.61 -29.34 12.26
C ASN A 46 -22.47 -27.91 12.81
N LYS A 47 -21.65 -27.70 13.84
CA LYS A 47 -21.47 -26.43 14.53
C LYS A 47 -20.07 -25.88 14.44
N LEU A 48 -19.07 -26.68 14.05
CA LEU A 48 -17.67 -26.30 14.04
C LEU A 48 -17.04 -26.59 12.68
N PHE A 49 -16.58 -25.55 12.02
CA PHE A 49 -15.83 -25.60 10.77
C PHE A 49 -14.44 -25.04 11.00
N GLY A 50 -13.44 -25.65 10.38
CA GLY A 50 -12.07 -25.17 10.44
C GLY A 50 -11.46 -25.05 9.05
N LYS A 51 -10.56 -24.09 8.89
CA LYS A 51 -9.75 -23.90 7.69
C LYS A 51 -8.29 -23.75 8.10
N LEU A 52 -7.43 -24.50 7.43
CA LEU A 52 -5.97 -24.36 7.47
C LEU A 52 -5.52 -23.89 6.09
N SER A 53 -4.67 -22.87 6.03
CA SER A 53 -4.10 -22.37 4.77
C SER A 53 -2.61 -22.16 4.92
N GLY A 54 -1.83 -22.63 3.95
CA GLY A 54 -0.43 -22.27 3.78
C GLY A 54 -0.26 -21.39 2.54
N PHE A 55 0.62 -20.41 2.59
CA PHE A 55 0.87 -19.54 1.46
C PHE A 55 2.31 -19.08 1.37
N TYR A 56 2.72 -18.77 0.16
CA TYR A 56 3.97 -18.14 -0.20
C TYR A 56 3.66 -16.92 -1.05
N THR A 57 4.27 -15.78 -0.71
CA THR A 57 4.19 -14.58 -1.53
C THR A 57 5.58 -13.98 -1.73
N ARG A 58 5.81 -13.38 -2.88
CA ARG A 58 7.04 -12.66 -3.19
C ARG A 58 6.72 -11.45 -4.06
N TYR A 59 7.16 -10.30 -3.61
CA TYR A 59 7.24 -9.08 -4.39
C TYR A 59 8.70 -8.71 -4.59
N ARG A 60 9.06 -8.26 -5.78
CA ARG A 60 10.37 -7.72 -6.09
C ARG A 60 10.27 -6.61 -7.11
N SER A 61 10.97 -5.50 -6.85
CA SER A 61 11.17 -4.41 -7.79
C SER A 61 12.66 -4.23 -8.04
N LYS A 62 13.03 -3.97 -9.29
CA LYS A 62 14.39 -3.64 -9.72
C LYS A 62 14.34 -2.46 -10.66
N ILE A 63 15.09 -1.41 -10.32
CA ILE A 63 15.32 -0.24 -11.14
C ILE A 63 16.79 -0.25 -11.53
N ARG A 64 17.07 -0.04 -12.82
CA ARG A 64 18.43 0.16 -13.33
C ARG A 64 18.41 1.36 -14.24
N TYR A 65 19.37 2.23 -14.03
CA TYR A 65 19.72 3.32 -14.91
C TYR A 65 21.17 3.13 -15.36
N LYS A 66 21.43 3.22 -16.65
CA LYS A 66 22.75 3.13 -17.24
C LYS A 66 22.88 4.26 -18.25
N GLU A 67 23.92 5.05 -18.11
CA GLU A 67 24.33 6.07 -19.08
C GLU A 67 25.75 5.77 -19.52
N GLU A 68 25.99 5.80 -20.82
CA GLU A 68 27.26 5.47 -21.43
C GLU A 68 27.59 6.52 -22.50
N ASP A 69 28.70 7.22 -22.27
CA ASP A 69 29.22 8.22 -23.19
C ASP A 69 30.50 7.71 -23.85
N VAL A 70 30.53 7.79 -25.16
CA VAL A 70 31.68 7.43 -25.97
C VAL A 70 32.03 8.59 -26.90
N SER A 71 33.30 8.98 -26.92
CA SER A 71 33.83 9.99 -27.87
C SER A 71 35.12 9.50 -28.50
N GLY A 72 35.18 9.55 -29.82
CA GLY A 72 36.28 9.01 -30.60
C GLY A 72 36.21 7.49 -30.80
N LYS A 73 37.24 6.93 -31.43
CA LYS A 73 37.36 5.48 -31.65
C LYS A 73 38.27 4.85 -30.62
N GLU A 74 37.91 3.65 -30.14
CA GLU A 74 38.74 2.87 -29.23
C GLU A 74 40.13 2.62 -29.85
N GLY A 75 41.18 2.99 -29.11
CA GLY A 75 42.58 2.95 -29.55
C GLY A 75 43.16 4.26 -30.01
N ASP A 76 42.35 5.29 -30.25
CA ASP A 76 42.83 6.64 -30.58
C ASP A 76 43.25 7.40 -29.31
N SER A 77 44.22 8.31 -29.45
CA SER A 77 44.73 9.13 -28.33
C SER A 77 43.65 10.07 -27.71
N GLY A 78 42.56 10.29 -28.42
CA GLY A 78 41.41 11.12 -28.00
C GLY A 78 40.20 10.31 -27.54
N TYR A 79 40.27 8.98 -27.42
CA TYR A 79 39.16 8.15 -27.00
C TYR A 79 38.76 8.41 -25.55
N LYS A 80 37.51 8.79 -25.36
CA LYS A 80 36.90 8.96 -24.03
C LYS A 80 35.74 8.03 -23.89
N TYR A 81 35.66 7.39 -22.73
CA TYR A 81 34.58 6.49 -22.32
C TYR A 81 34.20 6.77 -20.90
N SER A 82 32.91 7.04 -20.66
CA SER A 82 32.33 7.09 -19.32
C SER A 82 31.10 6.21 -19.21
N LEU A 83 30.91 5.64 -18.05
CA LEU A 83 29.78 4.78 -17.71
C LEU A 83 29.29 5.11 -16.31
N ASP A 84 28.04 5.51 -16.21
CA ASP A 84 27.30 5.63 -14.96
C ASP A 84 26.18 4.58 -14.90
N GLU A 85 26.28 3.66 -13.97
CA GLU A 85 25.26 2.64 -13.77
C GLU A 85 24.80 2.61 -12.32
N THR A 86 23.50 2.75 -12.13
CA THR A 86 22.86 2.64 -10.84
C THR A 86 21.85 1.50 -10.85
N THR A 87 21.89 0.64 -9.86
CA THR A 87 20.91 -0.42 -9.67
C THR A 87 20.33 -0.37 -8.26
N ASN A 88 19.01 -0.29 -8.18
CA ASN A 88 18.24 -0.42 -6.94
C ASN A 88 17.36 -1.67 -7.01
N VAL A 89 17.32 -2.44 -5.93
CA VAL A 89 16.42 -3.59 -5.78
C VAL A 89 15.77 -3.54 -4.42
N THR A 90 14.46 -3.70 -4.40
CA THR A 90 13.65 -3.83 -3.17
C THR A 90 12.75 -5.05 -3.27
N GLY A 91 12.38 -5.64 -2.13
CA GLY A 91 11.48 -6.78 -2.13
C GLY A 91 11.09 -7.31 -0.76
N ILE A 92 10.04 -8.12 -0.78
CA ILE A 92 9.57 -8.89 0.37
C ILE A 92 9.20 -10.30 -0.09
N THR A 93 9.51 -11.28 0.74
CA THR A 93 9.08 -12.66 0.54
C THR A 93 8.48 -13.17 1.84
N ASP A 94 7.27 -13.72 1.78
CA ASP A 94 6.55 -14.21 2.94
C ASP A 94 6.22 -15.69 2.81
N PHE A 95 6.34 -16.39 3.92
CA PHE A 95 5.83 -17.73 4.14
C PHE A 95 4.83 -17.66 5.28
N GLY A 96 3.62 -18.14 5.08
CA GLY A 96 2.60 -18.03 6.10
C GLY A 96 1.74 -19.27 6.24
N VAL A 97 1.30 -19.49 7.49
CA VAL A 97 0.27 -20.45 7.84
C VAL A 97 -0.82 -19.72 8.60
N ARG A 98 -2.06 -19.98 8.22
CA ARG A 98 -3.24 -19.38 8.84
C ARG A 98 -4.25 -20.44 9.20
N THR A 99 -4.80 -20.34 10.41
CA THR A 99 -5.92 -21.15 10.88
C THR A 99 -7.12 -20.26 11.16
N SER A 100 -8.31 -20.72 10.85
CA SER A 100 -9.55 -20.06 11.24
C SER A 100 -10.63 -21.09 11.53
N PHE A 101 -11.41 -20.84 12.57
CA PHE A 101 -12.52 -21.67 13.02
C PHE A 101 -13.79 -20.84 13.10
N ASP A 102 -14.91 -21.40 12.64
CA ASP A 102 -16.27 -20.86 12.75
C ASP A 102 -17.08 -21.81 13.62
N TYR A 103 -17.45 -21.36 14.80
CA TYR A 103 -18.18 -22.15 15.78
C TYR A 103 -19.53 -21.52 16.10
N ARG A 104 -20.59 -22.30 15.93
CA ARG A 104 -21.98 -21.89 16.19
C ARG A 104 -22.60 -22.75 17.26
N PRO A 105 -22.32 -22.45 18.54
CA PRO A 105 -22.87 -23.25 19.65
C PRO A 105 -24.40 -23.24 19.70
N VAL A 106 -24.98 -22.06 19.50
CA VAL A 106 -26.41 -21.78 19.42
C VAL A 106 -26.71 -20.74 18.35
N ALA A 107 -27.97 -20.56 17.98
CA ALA A 107 -28.36 -19.65 16.90
C ALA A 107 -28.00 -18.18 17.17
N ALA A 108 -27.93 -17.77 18.44
CA ALA A 108 -27.60 -16.40 18.83
C ALA A 108 -26.12 -16.06 18.73
N HIS A 109 -25.21 -17.03 18.74
CA HIS A 109 -23.76 -16.81 18.79
C HIS A 109 -23.05 -17.46 17.60
N ARG A 110 -22.21 -16.67 16.94
CA ARG A 110 -21.24 -17.15 15.95
C ARG A 110 -19.84 -16.71 16.34
N ILE A 111 -19.11 -17.65 16.93
CA ILE A 111 -17.76 -17.41 17.42
C ILE A 111 -16.76 -17.75 16.32
N ARG A 112 -15.90 -16.80 15.95
CA ARG A 112 -14.77 -17.01 15.03
C ARG A 112 -13.47 -16.82 15.78
N PHE A 113 -12.56 -17.76 15.64
CA PHE A 113 -11.24 -17.68 16.26
C PHE A 113 -10.19 -18.33 15.38
N GLY A 114 -8.94 -17.98 15.60
CA GLY A 114 -7.85 -18.50 14.80
C GLY A 114 -6.54 -17.82 15.08
N GLY A 115 -5.57 -18.11 14.23
CA GLY A 115 -4.24 -17.51 14.33
C GLY A 115 -3.49 -17.55 13.02
N ASP A 116 -2.49 -16.68 12.93
CA ASP A 116 -1.61 -16.55 11.81
C ASP A 116 -0.15 -16.64 12.29
N TYR A 117 0.69 -17.32 11.54
CA TYR A 117 2.13 -17.25 11.69
C TYR A 117 2.77 -16.97 10.34
N LEU A 118 3.58 -15.89 10.27
CA LEU A 118 4.27 -15.48 9.06
C LEU A 118 5.77 -15.35 9.34
N ILE A 119 6.55 -15.77 8.37
CA ILE A 119 7.98 -15.50 8.29
C ILE A 119 8.18 -14.55 7.10
N HIS A 120 8.74 -13.39 7.37
CA HIS A 120 9.05 -12.38 6.39
C HIS A 120 10.55 -12.36 6.10
N TYR A 121 10.90 -12.30 4.85
CA TYR A 121 12.25 -11.97 4.39
C TYR A 121 12.20 -10.66 3.62
N PHE A 122 12.81 -9.62 4.18
CA PHE A 122 12.87 -8.29 3.57
C PHE A 122 14.20 -8.04 2.90
N GLN A 123 14.16 -7.39 1.77
CA GLN A 123 15.27 -6.67 1.16
C GLN A 123 14.82 -5.21 0.96
N PRO A 124 14.87 -4.37 2.03
CA PRO A 124 14.37 -3.00 1.96
C PRO A 124 15.11 -2.17 0.93
N GLU A 125 16.41 -2.36 0.84
CA GLU A 125 17.26 -1.62 -0.08
C GLU A 125 18.49 -2.46 -0.47
N TYR A 126 18.69 -2.61 -1.79
CA TYR A 126 19.95 -2.98 -2.39
C TYR A 126 20.34 -1.91 -3.38
N ASN A 127 21.45 -1.22 -3.13
CA ASN A 127 21.95 -0.14 -3.98
C ASN A 127 23.36 -0.42 -4.44
N ARG A 128 23.55 -0.45 -5.75
CA ARG A 128 24.86 -0.54 -6.39
C ARG A 128 25.04 0.60 -7.36
N MET A 129 26.20 1.24 -7.29
CA MET A 129 26.63 2.26 -8.22
C MET A 129 27.93 1.83 -8.86
N LYS A 130 28.05 2.06 -10.15
CA LYS A 130 29.27 1.89 -10.93
C LYS A 130 29.45 3.15 -11.77
N ALA A 131 30.54 3.85 -11.54
CA ALA A 131 30.93 5.02 -12.31
C ALA A 131 32.38 4.80 -12.80
N LEU A 132 32.55 4.73 -14.10
CA LEU A 132 33.83 4.55 -14.78
C LEU A 132 34.05 5.73 -15.71
N ASP A 133 35.27 6.25 -15.77
CA ASP A 133 35.68 7.27 -16.70
C ASP A 133 37.15 7.02 -17.04
N ASN A 134 37.44 6.70 -18.30
CA ASN A 134 38.79 6.34 -18.75
C ASN A 134 39.75 7.54 -18.78
N SER A 135 39.26 8.77 -18.60
CA SER A 135 40.08 9.95 -18.44
C SER A 135 40.57 10.18 -17.01
N LEU A 136 40.01 9.44 -16.04
CA LEU A 136 40.32 9.53 -14.62
C LEU A 136 41.20 8.35 -14.17
N PRO A 137 42.06 8.55 -13.15
CA PRO A 137 42.81 7.46 -12.53
C PRO A 137 41.89 6.35 -11.97
N ASP A 138 42.35 5.10 -11.96
CA ASP A 138 41.64 3.95 -11.42
C ASP A 138 41.16 4.18 -9.97
N SER A 139 41.90 4.96 -9.19
CA SER A 139 41.51 5.30 -7.80
C SER A 139 40.26 6.15 -7.69
N MET A 140 39.82 6.81 -8.77
CA MET A 140 38.59 7.61 -8.84
C MET A 140 37.41 6.85 -9.45
N GLN A 141 37.65 5.64 -9.96
CA GLN A 141 36.61 4.75 -10.47
C GLN A 141 35.77 4.19 -9.32
N ILE A 142 34.48 4.19 -9.47
CA ILE A 142 33.53 3.71 -8.45
C ILE A 142 32.86 2.42 -8.94
N ALA A 143 32.98 1.36 -8.18
CA ALA A 143 32.20 0.13 -8.36
C ALA A 143 31.82 -0.38 -6.97
N LYS A 144 30.80 0.24 -6.34
CA LYS A 144 30.49 0.03 -4.94
C LYS A 144 29.03 -0.37 -4.73
N THR A 145 28.79 -1.33 -3.85
CA THR A 145 27.49 -1.60 -3.26
C THR A 145 27.37 -0.78 -1.97
N PHE A 146 26.40 0.11 -1.91
CA PHE A 146 26.17 1.00 -0.78
C PHE A 146 25.32 0.34 0.30
N SER A 147 24.33 -0.48 -0.09
CA SER A 147 23.50 -1.23 0.84
C SER A 147 23.15 -2.60 0.25
N ASP A 148 23.04 -3.60 1.09
CA ASP A 148 22.50 -4.95 0.81
C ASP A 148 21.86 -5.48 2.10
N ASP A 149 20.85 -4.74 2.58
CA ASP A 149 20.17 -5.07 3.83
C ASP A 149 19.21 -6.24 3.61
N LYS A 150 19.34 -7.25 4.45
CA LYS A 150 18.49 -8.44 4.48
C LYS A 150 18.02 -8.67 5.90
N LEU A 151 16.71 -8.66 6.09
CA LEU A 151 16.10 -8.75 7.41
C LEU A 151 15.10 -9.90 7.44
N TRP A 152 15.14 -10.68 8.52
CA TRP A 152 14.15 -11.69 8.81
C TRP A 152 13.25 -11.23 9.95
N ALA A 153 11.95 -11.45 9.79
CA ALA A 153 10.98 -11.14 10.82
C ALA A 153 9.96 -12.28 10.97
N HIS A 154 9.43 -12.39 12.19
CA HIS A 154 8.40 -13.34 12.55
C HIS A 154 7.17 -12.59 13.05
N GLU A 155 6.02 -12.82 12.43
CA GLU A 155 4.74 -12.31 12.89
C GLU A 155 3.86 -13.45 13.36
N LEU A 156 3.35 -13.34 14.58
CA LEU A 156 2.38 -14.25 15.18
C LEU A 156 1.15 -13.46 15.58
N ALA A 157 -0.04 -14.00 15.29
CA ALA A 157 -1.26 -13.40 15.78
C ALA A 157 -2.27 -14.47 16.16
N ALA A 158 -3.10 -14.15 17.15
CA ALA A 158 -4.25 -14.94 17.57
C ALA A 158 -5.45 -14.02 17.76
N TYR A 159 -6.63 -14.47 17.40
CA TYR A 159 -7.85 -13.68 17.52
C TYR A 159 -9.05 -14.53 17.91
N ALA A 160 -10.01 -13.89 18.56
CA ALA A 160 -11.33 -14.42 18.80
C ALA A 160 -12.36 -13.29 18.67
N GLU A 161 -13.52 -13.60 18.10
CA GLU A 161 -14.63 -12.67 17.98
C GLU A 161 -15.97 -13.41 18.07
N ASP A 162 -17.00 -12.76 18.60
CA ASP A 162 -18.36 -13.26 18.66
C ASP A 162 -19.33 -12.31 17.95
N ASP A 163 -20.06 -12.82 16.98
CA ASP A 163 -21.19 -12.15 16.36
C ASP A 163 -22.46 -12.59 17.08
N TRP A 164 -22.89 -11.75 18.03
CA TRP A 164 -23.98 -12.02 18.95
C TRP A 164 -25.27 -11.34 18.49
N SER A 165 -26.27 -12.16 18.17
CA SER A 165 -27.66 -11.74 17.93
C SER A 165 -28.38 -11.63 19.27
N ILE A 166 -28.31 -10.46 19.93
CA ILE A 166 -28.92 -10.21 21.25
C ILE A 166 -30.45 -10.23 21.13
N SER A 167 -30.96 -9.69 20.02
CA SER A 167 -32.37 -9.76 19.65
C SER A 167 -32.50 -9.65 18.12
N ASP A 168 -33.71 -9.77 17.60
CA ASP A 168 -33.97 -9.56 16.16
C ASP A 168 -33.59 -8.13 15.72
N ALA A 169 -33.75 -7.16 16.62
CA ALA A 169 -33.43 -5.75 16.35
C ALA A 169 -31.96 -5.38 16.62
N PHE A 170 -31.25 -6.10 17.50
CA PHE A 170 -29.93 -5.70 17.93
C PHE A 170 -28.90 -6.81 17.79
N ARG A 171 -27.82 -6.51 17.05
CA ARG A 171 -26.64 -7.38 16.89
C ARG A 171 -25.37 -6.65 17.35
N LEU A 172 -24.50 -7.39 18.00
CA LEU A 172 -23.22 -6.92 18.51
C LEU A 172 -22.12 -7.89 18.06
N ASN A 173 -21.08 -7.36 17.43
CA ASN A 173 -19.85 -8.11 17.19
C ASN A 173 -18.75 -7.55 18.10
N VAL A 174 -18.10 -8.40 18.87
CA VAL A 174 -16.98 -8.05 19.75
C VAL A 174 -15.83 -9.00 19.46
N GLY A 175 -14.68 -8.46 19.19
CA GLY A 175 -13.48 -9.23 18.89
C GLY A 175 -12.22 -8.62 19.49
N LEU A 176 -11.24 -9.48 19.71
CA LEU A 176 -9.91 -9.11 20.14
C LEU A 176 -8.89 -9.90 19.32
N ARG A 177 -7.90 -9.19 18.79
CA ARG A 177 -6.70 -9.77 18.18
C ARG A 177 -5.50 -9.37 19.02
N PHE A 178 -4.65 -10.34 19.31
CA PHE A 178 -3.31 -10.13 19.84
C PHE A 178 -2.31 -10.42 18.72
N SER A 179 -1.32 -9.54 18.55
CA SER A 179 -0.26 -9.71 17.57
C SER A 179 1.11 -9.52 18.21
N LEU A 180 2.10 -10.24 17.66
CA LEU A 180 3.49 -10.18 18.05
C LEU A 180 4.33 -10.12 16.77
N PHE A 181 5.26 -9.18 16.70
CA PHE A 181 6.20 -9.04 15.59
C PHE A 181 7.62 -8.99 16.14
N ASN A 182 8.46 -9.93 15.72
CA ASN A 182 9.85 -10.01 16.11
C ASN A 182 10.74 -9.79 14.90
N ILE A 183 11.67 -8.86 15.01
CA ILE A 183 12.69 -8.56 14.01
C ILE A 183 14.01 -8.24 14.71
N ASP A 184 15.10 -8.86 14.28
CA ASP A 184 16.40 -8.78 14.93
C ASP A 184 16.27 -9.05 16.46
N ASN A 185 16.67 -8.08 17.28
CA ASN A 185 16.60 -8.16 18.75
C ASN A 185 15.40 -7.40 19.34
N ARG A 186 14.38 -7.05 18.51
CA ARG A 186 13.22 -6.27 18.94
C ARG A 186 11.93 -7.03 18.76
N THR A 187 11.10 -7.02 19.79
CA THR A 187 9.74 -7.57 19.76
C THR A 187 8.73 -6.47 20.01
N TYR A 188 7.74 -6.37 19.15
CA TYR A 188 6.57 -5.53 19.27
C TYR A 188 5.33 -6.38 19.53
N THR A 189 4.43 -5.88 20.36
CA THR A 189 3.14 -6.53 20.65
C THR A 189 2.01 -5.56 20.38
N GLY A 190 0.88 -6.08 19.91
CA GLY A 190 -0.32 -5.33 19.63
C GLY A 190 -1.55 -5.96 20.26
N ILE A 191 -2.43 -5.12 20.84
CA ILE A 191 -3.76 -5.48 21.28
C ILE A 191 -4.75 -4.70 20.42
N GLU A 192 -5.60 -5.42 19.68
CA GLU A 192 -6.43 -4.89 18.61
C GLU A 192 -7.91 -5.23 18.88
N PRO A 193 -8.60 -4.46 19.77
CA PRO A 193 -10.01 -4.59 19.99
C PRO A 193 -10.82 -4.14 18.78
N ARG A 194 -11.94 -4.83 18.54
CA ARG A 194 -12.94 -4.52 17.52
C ARG A 194 -14.32 -4.67 18.11
N VAL A 195 -15.15 -3.67 17.91
CA VAL A 195 -16.55 -3.69 18.32
C VAL A 195 -17.38 -3.10 17.18
N SER A 196 -18.45 -3.80 16.80
CA SER A 196 -19.42 -3.24 15.88
C SER A 196 -20.84 -3.63 16.31
N MET A 197 -21.77 -2.70 16.14
CA MET A 197 -23.18 -2.92 16.46
C MET A 197 -24.08 -2.54 15.30
N ARG A 198 -25.19 -3.23 15.19
CA ARG A 198 -26.32 -2.90 14.32
C ARG A 198 -27.60 -2.87 15.13
N TRP A 199 -28.32 -1.77 15.04
CA TRP A 199 -29.62 -1.58 15.66
C TRP A 199 -30.69 -1.30 14.61
N LEU A 200 -31.70 -2.16 14.50
CA LEU A 200 -32.89 -1.95 13.69
C LEU A 200 -33.87 -1.11 14.50
N LEU A 201 -34.07 0.15 14.12
CA LEU A 201 -35.04 1.05 14.71
C LEU A 201 -36.46 0.73 14.21
N SER A 202 -36.53 0.27 12.96
CA SER A 202 -37.76 -0.23 12.31
C SER A 202 -37.36 -1.27 11.25
N PRO A 203 -38.30 -1.97 10.59
CA PRO A 203 -37.97 -2.87 9.48
C PRO A 203 -37.16 -2.20 8.35
N ASP A 204 -37.35 -0.89 8.17
CA ASP A 204 -36.76 -0.12 7.09
C ASP A 204 -35.57 0.76 7.51
N VAL A 205 -35.36 0.97 8.83
CA VAL A 205 -34.31 1.88 9.35
C VAL A 205 -33.35 1.15 10.26
N SER A 206 -32.06 1.27 9.99
CA SER A 206 -31.02 0.73 10.88
C SER A 206 -29.90 1.71 11.13
N LEU A 207 -29.32 1.65 12.31
CA LEU A 207 -28.10 2.33 12.70
C LEU A 207 -26.98 1.30 12.86
N LYS A 208 -25.78 1.70 12.48
CA LYS A 208 -24.55 0.94 12.71
C LYS A 208 -23.50 1.83 13.33
N ALA A 209 -22.72 1.29 14.25
CA ALA A 209 -21.54 1.93 14.78
C ALA A 209 -20.41 0.92 14.89
N SER A 210 -19.17 1.36 14.74
CA SER A 210 -18.01 0.50 14.92
C SER A 210 -16.82 1.27 15.47
N TYR A 211 -15.97 0.52 16.18
CA TYR A 211 -14.64 0.93 16.59
C TYR A 211 -13.66 -0.19 16.30
N SER A 212 -12.47 0.16 15.80
CA SER A 212 -11.39 -0.81 15.62
C SER A 212 -10.03 -0.15 15.87
N ARG A 213 -9.15 -0.90 16.56
CA ARG A 213 -7.72 -0.62 16.62
C ARG A 213 -6.97 -1.66 15.80
N MET A 214 -5.93 -1.20 15.08
CA MET A 214 -5.09 -2.04 14.25
C MET A 214 -3.63 -1.64 14.40
N ASN A 215 -2.73 -2.64 14.38
CA ASN A 215 -1.29 -2.46 14.30
C ASN A 215 -0.79 -2.93 12.93
N GLN A 216 0.17 -2.22 12.37
CA GLN A 216 0.80 -2.59 11.11
C GLN A 216 2.32 -2.59 11.29
N TYR A 217 2.95 -3.73 10.98
CA TYR A 217 4.38 -3.96 11.15
C TYR A 217 5.18 -3.87 9.85
N VAL A 218 4.50 -3.95 8.73
CA VAL A 218 5.08 -3.86 7.38
C VAL A 218 4.47 -2.66 6.67
N HIS A 219 5.29 -1.72 6.26
CA HIS A 219 4.87 -0.47 5.63
C HIS A 219 5.14 -0.50 4.14
N LEU A 220 4.17 -0.04 3.36
CA LEU A 220 4.39 0.31 1.96
C LEU A 220 4.73 1.79 1.88
N ILE A 221 5.99 2.09 1.57
CA ILE A 221 6.47 3.46 1.42
C ILE A 221 6.48 3.81 -0.06
N SER A 222 5.70 4.82 -0.43
CA SER A 222 5.65 5.33 -1.79
C SER A 222 6.55 6.57 -1.95
N ASN A 223 7.18 6.68 -3.10
CA ASN A 223 7.93 7.89 -3.44
C ASN A 223 6.96 8.98 -3.92
N SER A 224 6.92 10.11 -3.21
CA SER A 224 6.00 11.22 -3.51
C SER A 224 6.32 11.97 -4.80
N PHE A 225 7.53 11.80 -5.35
CA PHE A 225 8.01 12.56 -6.49
C PHE A 225 7.76 11.92 -7.87
N MET A 226 7.38 10.64 -7.91
CA MET A 226 7.23 9.92 -9.17
C MET A 226 5.96 9.06 -9.12
N ASP A 227 5.11 9.17 -10.14
CA ASP A 227 3.96 8.28 -10.36
C ASP A 227 4.37 6.88 -10.90
N LEU A 228 5.59 6.45 -10.59
CA LEU A 228 6.11 5.14 -10.93
C LEU A 228 5.81 4.15 -9.79
N PRO A 229 5.64 2.86 -10.08
CA PRO A 229 5.45 1.82 -9.05
C PRO A 229 6.77 1.54 -8.30
N THR A 230 7.34 2.58 -7.69
CA THR A 230 8.57 2.55 -6.89
C THR A 230 8.31 2.28 -5.42
N ASP A 231 7.12 1.79 -5.08
CA ASP A 231 6.75 1.49 -3.70
C ASP A 231 7.65 0.39 -3.13
N SER A 232 8.12 0.60 -1.92
CA SER A 232 9.00 -0.33 -1.22
C SER A 232 8.34 -0.84 0.05
N TRP A 233 8.41 -2.15 0.27
CA TRP A 233 7.94 -2.80 1.49
C TRP A 233 9.05 -2.77 2.54
N MET A 234 8.80 -2.04 3.64
CA MET A 234 9.76 -1.84 4.72
C MET A 234 9.20 -2.35 6.05
N PRO A 235 9.99 -3.10 6.85
CA PRO A 235 9.56 -3.54 8.17
C PRO A 235 9.69 -2.41 9.20
N VAL A 236 9.03 -2.59 10.33
CA VAL A 236 9.40 -1.89 11.57
C VAL A 236 10.78 -2.35 12.03
N THR A 237 11.51 -1.47 12.72
CA THR A 237 12.84 -1.77 13.28
C THR A 237 12.99 -1.14 14.67
N ASN A 238 14.18 -1.16 15.23
CA ASN A 238 14.44 -0.44 16.48
C ASN A 238 14.14 1.07 16.41
N LYS A 239 14.28 1.68 15.22
CA LYS A 239 14.04 3.12 14.99
C LYS A 239 12.61 3.39 14.54
N LEU A 240 12.04 2.51 13.73
CA LEU A 240 10.74 2.66 13.08
C LEU A 240 9.70 1.83 13.81
N LYS A 241 8.80 2.50 14.54
CA LYS A 241 7.77 1.85 15.36
C LYS A 241 6.58 1.38 14.52
N PRO A 242 5.81 0.37 14.99
CA PRO A 242 4.57 -0.04 14.35
C PRO A 242 3.59 1.13 14.17
N LEU A 243 2.94 1.20 13.00
CA LEU A 243 1.81 2.08 12.80
C LEU A 243 0.64 1.56 13.62
N VAL A 244 0.04 2.43 14.41
CA VAL A 244 -1.17 2.16 15.18
C VAL A 244 -2.28 3.05 14.66
N SER A 245 -3.43 2.47 14.32
CA SER A 245 -4.60 3.22 13.91
C SER A 245 -5.82 2.89 14.74
N ASP A 246 -6.56 3.94 15.14
CA ASP A 246 -7.86 3.87 15.77
C ASP A 246 -8.90 4.46 14.81
N GLN A 247 -9.98 3.74 14.57
CA GLN A 247 -11.06 4.18 13.71
C GLN A 247 -12.40 4.01 14.39
N ILE A 248 -13.24 5.04 14.28
CA ILE A 248 -14.65 5.03 14.67
C ILE A 248 -15.48 5.31 13.42
N SER A 249 -16.60 4.58 13.23
CA SER A 249 -17.59 4.92 12.23
C SER A 249 -19.02 4.84 12.78
N LEU A 250 -19.90 5.66 12.22
CA LEU A 250 -21.32 5.71 12.53
C LEU A 250 -22.11 5.88 11.23
N GLY A 251 -23.11 5.02 11.01
CA GLY A 251 -23.93 5.05 9.80
C GLY A 251 -25.41 4.85 10.05
N GLY A 252 -26.22 5.54 9.25
CA GLY A 252 -27.67 5.39 9.16
C GLY A 252 -28.06 4.82 7.80
N TYR A 253 -29.01 3.88 7.79
CA TYR A 253 -29.48 3.17 6.61
C TYR A 253 -30.99 3.19 6.58
N TYR A 254 -31.55 3.51 5.41
CA TYR A 254 -32.99 3.54 5.18
C TYR A 254 -33.34 2.83 3.89
N ASN A 255 -34.25 1.86 3.97
CA ASN A 255 -34.83 1.18 2.82
C ASN A 255 -36.21 1.77 2.52
N TRP A 256 -36.34 2.45 1.39
CA TRP A 256 -37.61 3.04 0.98
C TRP A 256 -38.39 2.06 0.10
N ASN A 257 -39.46 1.53 0.65
CA ASN A 257 -40.41 0.65 -0.03
C ASN A 257 -39.76 -0.55 -0.76
N GLN A 258 -38.63 -1.04 -0.28
CA GLN A 258 -37.83 -2.10 -0.95
C GLN A 258 -37.39 -1.71 -2.39
N LEU A 259 -37.47 -0.44 -2.73
CA LEU A 259 -37.13 0.12 -4.03
C LEU A 259 -35.76 0.82 -4.01
N LEU A 260 -35.53 1.66 -3.01
CA LEU A 260 -34.30 2.44 -2.85
C LEU A 260 -33.68 2.22 -1.47
N ASP A 261 -32.38 1.94 -1.45
CA ASP A 261 -31.58 1.94 -0.25
C ASP A 261 -30.79 3.25 -0.15
N PHE A 262 -30.93 3.94 0.96
CA PHE A 262 -30.15 5.13 1.30
C PHE A 262 -29.19 4.79 2.43
N SER A 263 -27.95 5.27 2.36
CA SER A 263 -27.02 5.23 3.48
C SER A 263 -26.26 6.54 3.61
N VAL A 264 -25.99 6.89 4.86
CA VAL A 264 -25.09 7.98 5.25
C VAL A 264 -24.15 7.40 6.30
N GLU A 265 -22.85 7.50 6.08
CA GLU A 265 -21.84 6.97 7.00
C GLU A 265 -20.74 8.01 7.23
N GLY A 266 -20.44 8.32 8.48
CA GLY A 266 -19.34 9.17 8.89
C GLY A 266 -18.26 8.35 9.57
N TYR A 267 -17.00 8.70 9.36
CA TYR A 267 -15.87 8.05 10.01
C TYR A 267 -14.78 9.05 10.43
N TYR A 268 -14.03 8.66 11.45
CA TYR A 268 -12.81 9.32 11.89
C TYR A 268 -11.74 8.27 12.19
N LYS A 269 -10.56 8.43 11.59
CA LYS A 269 -9.39 7.57 11.78
C LYS A 269 -8.19 8.41 12.21
N ARG A 270 -7.54 8.01 13.30
CA ARG A 270 -6.25 8.54 13.74
C ARG A 270 -5.17 7.49 13.53
N MET A 271 -4.02 7.94 13.05
CA MET A 271 -2.86 7.09 12.77
C MET A 271 -1.62 7.67 13.47
N ASN A 272 -0.88 6.84 14.19
CA ASN A 272 0.38 7.20 14.84
C ASN A 272 1.50 6.36 14.25
N ASN A 273 2.72 6.90 14.20
CA ASN A 273 3.89 6.29 13.61
C ASN A 273 3.73 5.99 12.10
N LEU A 274 3.07 6.88 11.37
CA LEU A 274 3.13 6.88 9.91
C LEU A 274 4.58 7.07 9.46
N LEU A 275 4.95 6.41 8.37
CA LEU A 275 6.28 6.57 7.77
C LEU A 275 6.17 7.27 6.42
N GLU A 276 7.13 8.18 6.16
CA GLU A 276 7.29 8.86 4.88
C GLU A 276 8.79 9.19 4.68
N TYR A 277 9.23 9.39 3.43
CA TYR A 277 10.58 9.88 3.20
C TYR A 277 10.72 11.31 3.71
N LYS A 278 11.85 11.62 4.36
CA LYS A 278 12.23 12.99 4.70
C LYS A 278 12.41 13.82 3.44
N ASP A 279 12.28 15.14 3.58
CA ASP A 279 12.51 16.07 2.46
C ASP A 279 13.91 15.83 1.87
N GLY A 280 13.97 15.71 0.54
CA GLY A 280 15.21 15.47 -0.21
C GLY A 280 15.67 14.00 -0.27
N TYR A 281 14.98 13.06 0.38
CA TYR A 281 15.30 11.63 0.29
C TYR A 281 14.27 10.88 -0.57
N SER A 282 14.74 9.82 -1.19
CA SER A 282 13.93 8.93 -2.02
C SER A 282 14.56 7.53 -2.09
N LEU A 283 14.04 6.66 -2.95
CA LEU A 283 14.66 5.38 -3.30
C LEU A 283 15.99 5.52 -4.07
N ILE A 284 16.34 6.75 -4.48
CA ILE A 284 17.61 6.97 -5.19
C ILE A 284 18.77 6.53 -4.29
N PRO A 285 19.74 5.77 -4.84
CA PRO A 285 20.90 5.29 -4.10
C PRO A 285 21.66 6.41 -3.42
N SER A 286 21.96 6.22 -2.16
CA SER A 286 22.78 7.14 -1.36
C SER A 286 23.56 6.35 -0.31
N SER A 287 24.55 6.97 0.30
CA SER A 287 25.30 6.41 1.42
C SER A 287 24.52 6.38 2.74
N VAL A 288 23.32 6.99 2.77
CA VAL A 288 22.44 7.03 3.94
C VAL A 288 21.62 5.75 3.99
N SER A 289 21.62 5.06 5.13
CA SER A 289 20.80 3.86 5.37
C SER A 289 19.31 4.20 5.21
N TRP A 290 18.53 3.27 4.67
CA TRP A 290 17.10 3.43 4.39
C TRP A 290 16.29 3.88 5.62
N GLU A 291 16.59 3.37 6.82
CA GLU A 291 15.93 3.78 8.05
C GLU A 291 16.10 5.29 8.37
N ASN A 292 17.28 5.84 8.07
CA ASN A 292 17.58 7.25 8.33
C ASN A 292 16.95 8.20 7.31
N LYS A 293 16.52 7.66 6.17
CA LYS A 293 15.74 8.39 5.16
C LYS A 293 14.28 8.58 5.56
N MET A 294 13.79 7.86 6.59
CA MET A 294 12.39 7.86 7.00
C MET A 294 12.14 8.87 8.12
N ALA A 295 11.01 9.54 8.03
CA ALA A 295 10.39 10.31 9.09
C ALA A 295 9.21 9.51 9.66
N SER A 296 8.98 9.65 10.97
CA SER A 296 7.81 9.09 11.65
C SER A 296 6.89 10.21 12.12
N GLY A 297 5.59 10.08 11.83
CA GLY A 297 4.62 11.13 12.11
C GLY A 297 3.21 10.62 12.41
N GLU A 298 2.27 11.54 12.39
CA GLU A 298 0.85 11.30 12.65
C GLU A 298 0.01 11.55 11.40
N GLY A 299 -1.13 10.88 11.31
CA GLY A 299 -2.13 11.12 10.28
C GLY A 299 -3.55 11.08 10.81
N ARG A 300 -4.44 11.76 10.11
CA ARG A 300 -5.88 11.70 10.31
C ARG A 300 -6.58 11.50 8.98
N ALA A 301 -7.66 10.71 8.99
CA ALA A 301 -8.58 10.61 7.88
C ALA A 301 -9.99 10.64 8.43
N TYR A 302 -10.85 11.48 7.86
CA TYR A 302 -12.25 11.59 8.26
C TYR A 302 -13.11 12.02 7.07
N GLY A 303 -14.37 11.66 7.12
CA GLY A 303 -15.26 11.97 6.02
C GLY A 303 -16.69 11.52 6.27
N VAL A 304 -17.54 11.86 5.30
CA VAL A 304 -18.92 11.43 5.22
C VAL A 304 -19.18 10.86 3.83
N GLU A 305 -19.83 9.70 3.80
CA GLU A 305 -20.19 8.99 2.57
C GLU A 305 -21.71 8.89 2.47
N PHE A 306 -22.22 9.13 1.27
CA PHE A 306 -23.64 9.02 0.93
C PHE A 306 -23.79 8.00 -0.20
N MET A 307 -24.77 7.13 -0.09
CA MET A 307 -25.13 6.22 -1.18
C MET A 307 -26.64 6.12 -1.35
N VAL A 308 -27.05 6.11 -2.60
CA VAL A 308 -28.41 5.75 -3.01
C VAL A 308 -28.30 4.60 -3.99
N ARG A 309 -28.99 3.50 -3.72
CA ARG A 309 -28.94 2.29 -4.54
C ARG A 309 -30.35 1.80 -4.88
N LYS A 310 -30.56 1.48 -6.15
CA LYS A 310 -31.77 0.85 -6.66
C LYS A 310 -31.44 -0.52 -7.22
N GLN A 311 -32.04 -1.56 -6.65
CA GLN A 311 -31.72 -2.97 -7.01
C GLN A 311 -32.79 -3.62 -7.88
N THR A 312 -33.98 -3.05 -7.97
CA THR A 312 -35.14 -3.69 -8.60
C THR A 312 -35.67 -2.87 -9.78
N GLY A 313 -36.33 -3.56 -10.72
CA GLY A 313 -36.96 -2.96 -11.90
C GLY A 313 -36.08 -3.00 -13.15
N LYS A 314 -36.53 -2.30 -14.21
CA LYS A 314 -35.81 -2.24 -15.49
C LYS A 314 -34.52 -1.42 -15.42
N THR A 315 -34.54 -0.37 -14.57
CA THR A 315 -33.37 0.46 -14.31
C THR A 315 -32.87 0.18 -12.89
N THR A 316 -31.62 -0.26 -12.78
CA THR A 316 -30.92 -0.51 -11.52
C THR A 316 -29.60 0.27 -11.49
N GLY A 317 -29.00 0.43 -10.34
CA GLY A 317 -27.73 1.13 -10.21
C GLY A 317 -27.57 1.79 -8.87
N TRP A 318 -26.52 2.64 -8.76
CA TRP A 318 -26.25 3.36 -7.54
C TRP A 318 -25.51 4.68 -7.80
N VAL A 319 -25.67 5.61 -6.89
CA VAL A 319 -24.93 6.86 -6.82
C VAL A 319 -24.27 6.91 -5.45
N GLY A 320 -22.95 7.04 -5.43
CA GLY A 320 -22.16 7.17 -4.21
C GLY A 320 -21.37 8.48 -4.24
N TYR A 321 -21.44 9.26 -3.18
CA TYR A 321 -20.67 10.49 -3.00
C TYR A 321 -19.91 10.42 -1.69
N ALA A 322 -18.59 10.69 -1.74
CA ALA A 322 -17.73 10.80 -0.57
C ALA A 322 -17.13 12.21 -0.48
N LEU A 323 -17.23 12.78 0.71
CA LEU A 323 -16.54 14.00 1.12
C LEU A 323 -15.57 13.63 2.22
N ALA A 324 -14.26 13.65 1.91
CA ALA A 324 -13.23 13.13 2.80
C ALA A 324 -12.01 14.03 2.90
N TRP A 325 -11.34 13.95 4.02
CA TRP A 325 -10.07 14.62 4.33
C TRP A 325 -9.06 13.60 4.81
N ALA A 326 -7.83 13.71 4.35
CA ALA A 326 -6.70 12.93 4.82
C ALA A 326 -5.49 13.84 4.97
N ASP A 327 -5.02 14.03 6.18
CA ASP A 327 -3.87 14.88 6.48
C ASP A 327 -2.78 14.12 7.26
N ARG A 328 -1.55 14.64 7.15
CA ARG A 328 -0.35 14.10 7.79
C ARG A 328 0.44 15.23 8.47
N GLN A 329 1.24 14.85 9.45
CA GLN A 329 2.16 15.75 10.14
C GLN A 329 3.41 14.97 10.58
N PHE A 330 4.57 15.49 10.22
CA PHE A 330 5.89 14.97 10.59
C PHE A 330 6.75 16.16 11.03
N ASP A 331 7.55 15.98 12.06
CA ASP A 331 8.40 17.07 12.56
C ASP A 331 9.48 17.47 11.54
N GLU A 332 9.95 16.50 10.75
CA GLU A 332 11.06 16.62 9.80
C GLU A 332 10.60 16.96 8.36
N ILE A 333 9.28 17.03 8.11
CA ILE A 333 8.70 17.32 6.79
C ILE A 333 7.82 18.55 6.90
N ASN A 334 7.84 19.41 5.86
CA ASN A 334 7.01 20.62 5.78
C ASN A 334 7.15 21.51 7.02
N LYS A 335 8.36 21.60 7.62
CA LYS A 335 8.66 22.39 8.83
C LYS A 335 7.75 22.04 10.03
N GLY A 336 7.37 20.77 10.17
CA GLY A 336 6.49 20.30 11.25
C GLY A 336 5.01 20.67 11.09
N ARG A 337 4.63 21.31 9.98
CA ARG A 337 3.24 21.73 9.75
C ARG A 337 2.43 20.59 9.12
N ARG A 338 1.17 20.50 9.51
CA ARG A 338 0.20 19.57 8.91
C ARG A 338 -0.05 19.89 7.44
N TYR A 339 -0.17 18.86 6.61
CA TYR A 339 -0.41 18.98 5.17
C TYR A 339 -1.34 17.87 4.65
N PRO A 340 -2.06 18.10 3.55
CA PRO A 340 -2.89 17.07 2.94
C PRO A 340 -2.05 15.88 2.46
N SER A 341 -2.53 14.67 2.67
CA SER A 341 -1.93 13.47 2.06
C SER A 341 -2.11 13.52 0.53
N ARG A 342 -1.18 12.93 -0.21
CA ARG A 342 -1.36 12.72 -1.66
C ARG A 342 -2.65 11.96 -2.01
N TYR A 343 -3.21 11.22 -1.10
CA TYR A 343 -4.46 10.47 -1.25
C TYR A 343 -5.70 11.26 -0.78
N ASP A 344 -5.57 12.53 -0.43
CA ASP A 344 -6.70 13.40 -0.10
C ASP A 344 -7.46 13.75 -1.39
N ASN A 345 -8.42 12.89 -1.73
CA ASN A 345 -9.41 13.14 -2.77
C ASN A 345 -10.66 13.70 -2.12
N ARG A 346 -10.74 15.03 -1.98
CA ARG A 346 -11.77 15.72 -1.22
C ARG A 346 -13.18 15.36 -1.63
N HIS A 347 -13.44 15.29 -2.93
CA HIS A 347 -14.74 14.96 -3.50
C HIS A 347 -14.59 13.77 -4.45
N LYS A 348 -15.38 12.75 -4.22
CA LYS A 348 -15.45 11.59 -5.11
C LYS A 348 -16.92 11.23 -5.35
N LEU A 349 -17.34 11.24 -6.62
CA LEU A 349 -18.69 10.87 -7.04
C LEU A 349 -18.60 9.70 -8.02
N ASN A 350 -19.34 8.65 -7.75
CA ASN A 350 -19.45 7.50 -8.60
C ASN A 350 -20.92 7.26 -8.95
N ILE A 351 -21.20 7.05 -10.22
CA ILE A 351 -22.54 6.75 -10.73
C ILE A 351 -22.45 5.50 -11.59
N VAL A 352 -23.29 4.52 -11.28
CA VAL A 352 -23.42 3.30 -12.08
C VAL A 352 -24.90 3.11 -12.38
N VAL A 353 -25.22 2.94 -13.65
CA VAL A 353 -26.60 2.71 -14.12
C VAL A 353 -26.62 1.54 -15.08
N MET A 354 -27.54 0.64 -14.86
CA MET A 354 -27.87 -0.46 -15.76
C MET A 354 -29.34 -0.37 -16.16
N HIS A 355 -29.65 -0.45 -17.43
CA HIS A 355 -31.01 -0.37 -17.97
C HIS A 355 -31.31 -1.50 -18.93
N LYS A 356 -32.35 -2.26 -18.64
CA LYS A 356 -32.87 -3.31 -19.50
C LYS A 356 -33.84 -2.71 -20.49
N LEU A 357 -33.39 -2.42 -21.72
CA LEU A 357 -34.19 -1.94 -22.82
C LEU A 357 -35.20 -3.00 -23.27
N SER A 358 -34.77 -4.27 -23.31
CA SER A 358 -35.61 -5.42 -23.69
C SER A 358 -35.11 -6.69 -22.98
N LYS A 359 -35.75 -7.83 -23.23
CA LYS A 359 -35.28 -9.14 -22.74
C LYS A 359 -33.90 -9.56 -23.30
N LYS A 360 -33.46 -8.91 -24.40
CA LYS A 360 -32.22 -9.27 -25.14
C LYS A 360 -31.16 -8.16 -25.09
N VAL A 361 -31.53 -6.95 -24.66
CA VAL A 361 -30.62 -5.79 -24.71
C VAL A 361 -30.60 -5.12 -23.35
N GLU A 362 -29.41 -5.01 -22.78
CA GLU A 362 -29.10 -4.29 -21.54
C GLU A 362 -28.00 -3.26 -21.83
N LEU A 363 -28.19 -2.05 -21.33
CA LEU A 363 -27.21 -0.97 -21.39
C LEU A 363 -26.65 -0.74 -20.00
N SER A 364 -25.36 -0.51 -19.92
CA SER A 364 -24.69 -0.13 -18.66
C SER A 364 -23.77 1.07 -18.87
N ALA A 365 -23.76 1.98 -17.90
CA ALA A 365 -22.86 3.12 -17.86
C ALA A 365 -22.28 3.27 -16.47
N ALA A 366 -20.99 3.61 -16.40
CA ALA A 366 -20.29 3.96 -15.17
C ALA A 366 -19.58 5.29 -15.40
N TRP A 367 -19.71 6.19 -14.41
CA TRP A 367 -19.03 7.47 -14.42
C TRP A 367 -18.45 7.77 -13.05
N THR A 368 -17.22 8.30 -13.03
CA THR A 368 -16.51 8.67 -11.82
C THR A 368 -15.94 10.06 -11.95
N TYR A 369 -16.17 10.88 -10.93
CA TYR A 369 -15.51 12.16 -10.73
C TYR A 369 -14.68 12.11 -9.45
N SER A 370 -13.47 12.71 -9.50
CA SER A 370 -12.58 12.88 -8.37
C SER A 370 -11.93 14.25 -8.43
N SER A 371 -11.80 14.93 -7.31
CA SER A 371 -11.22 16.28 -7.24
C SER A 371 -9.70 16.33 -7.46
N GLY A 372 -9.08 15.21 -7.76
CA GLY A 372 -7.63 15.11 -7.96
C GLY A 372 -6.85 14.90 -6.66
N ASN A 373 -5.55 14.63 -6.82
CA ASN A 373 -4.61 14.36 -5.75
C ASN A 373 -3.74 15.58 -5.46
N TYR A 374 -3.26 15.70 -4.23
CA TYR A 374 -2.21 16.64 -3.90
C TYR A 374 -0.86 16.09 -4.35
N THR A 375 -0.03 16.96 -4.91
CA THR A 375 1.36 16.65 -5.27
C THR A 375 2.29 17.75 -4.77
N THR A 376 3.51 17.38 -4.40
CA THR A 376 4.56 18.33 -4.04
C THR A 376 5.38 18.64 -5.28
N LEU A 377 5.44 19.90 -5.65
CA LEU A 377 6.33 20.37 -6.73
C LEU A 377 7.70 20.69 -6.13
N SER A 378 8.75 20.12 -6.72
CA SER A 378 10.12 20.53 -6.43
C SER A 378 10.35 21.91 -7.04
N LEU A 379 10.66 22.90 -6.20
CA LEU A 379 11.09 24.22 -6.64
C LEU A 379 12.62 24.19 -6.72
N GLU A 380 13.17 24.31 -7.92
CA GLU A 380 14.60 24.55 -8.10
C GLU A 380 14.92 25.99 -7.67
N ASN A 381 15.86 26.13 -6.75
CA ASN A 381 16.47 27.41 -6.47
C ASN A 381 17.67 27.58 -7.40
N TYR A 382 17.56 28.43 -8.39
CA TYR A 382 18.70 28.91 -9.15
C TYR A 382 19.42 29.98 -8.29
N TYR A 383 20.68 29.72 -7.95
CA TYR A 383 21.59 30.70 -7.39
C TYR A 383 22.47 31.29 -8.50
#